data_a25e82f1fcc0b5bed63afe352a1730b3
#
_entry.id   a25e82f1fcc0b5bed63afe352a1730b3
#
_cell.length_a   1.000
_cell.length_b   1.000
_cell.length_c   1.000
_cell.angle_alpha   90.00
_cell.angle_beta   90.00
_cell.angle_gamma   90.00
#
_symmetry.space_group_name_H-M   'P 1'
#
loop_
_entity.id
_entity.type
_entity.pdbx_description
1 polymer ?
#
loop_
_entity_poly.entity_id
_entity_poly.type
_entity_poly.pdbx_seq_one_letter_code
_entity_poly.pdbx_strand_id
1 'polypeptide(L)'
;MEHDQSAQLVKMANQIGSFFQAQSPSDAGAATQAIAAHLKSFWAPSMRIQLLRDFDAGKTPLLMPIVASALRSHRSTLLPAP
;
A
#
# COMPACT_ATOMS: atom_id res chain seq x y z
N MET A 1 -7.18 -25.70 1.00
CA MET A 1 -6.44 -24.76 1.83
C MET A 1 -6.40 -23.40 1.18
N GLU A 2 -6.70 -22.41 1.94
CA GLU A 2 -6.73 -21.04 1.45
C GLU A 2 -5.38 -20.40 1.46
N HIS A 3 -5.06 -19.68 0.41
CA HIS A 3 -3.89 -18.84 0.40
C HIS A 3 -4.30 -17.47 0.88
N ASP A 4 -3.67 -17.00 1.93
CA ASP A 4 -3.96 -15.69 2.46
C ASP A 4 -3.19 -14.64 1.66
N GLN A 5 -3.73 -14.27 0.49
CA GLN A 5 -3.12 -13.25 -0.34
C GLN A 5 -3.11 -11.89 0.34
N SER A 6 -4.09 -11.64 1.22
CA SER A 6 -4.14 -10.40 1.97
C SER A 6 -2.89 -10.23 2.82
N ALA A 7 -2.50 -11.28 3.56
CA ALA A 7 -1.31 -11.23 4.40
C ALA A 7 -0.05 -11.04 3.56
N GLN A 8 0.02 -11.70 2.41
CA GLN A 8 1.16 -11.57 1.52
C GLN A 8 1.29 -10.15 0.96
N LEU A 9 0.18 -9.58 0.51
CA LEU A 9 0.17 -8.22 -0.03
C LEU A 9 0.53 -7.20 1.05
N VAL A 10 0.02 -7.40 2.28
CA VAL A 10 0.36 -6.52 3.41
C VAL A 10 1.85 -6.59 3.70
N LYS A 11 2.42 -7.79 3.72
CA LYS A 11 3.85 -7.97 3.97
C LYS A 11 4.68 -7.23 2.92
N MET A 12 4.32 -7.39 1.64
CA MET A 12 5.02 -6.72 0.55
C MET A 12 4.88 -5.21 0.65
N ALA A 13 3.68 -4.73 0.93
CA ALA A 13 3.44 -3.29 1.06
C ALA A 13 4.20 -2.70 2.24
N ASN A 14 4.28 -3.45 3.35
CA ASN A 14 5.04 -2.99 4.53
C ASN A 14 6.53 -2.89 4.24
N GLN A 15 7.08 -3.80 3.44
CA GLN A 15 8.48 -3.72 3.05
C GLN A 15 8.75 -2.44 2.27
N ILE A 16 7.85 -2.09 1.36
CA ILE A 16 7.93 -0.84 0.61
C ILE A 16 7.81 0.35 1.55
N GLY A 17 6.86 0.28 2.48
CA GLY A 17 6.64 1.34 3.46
C GLY A 17 7.86 1.58 4.33
N SER A 18 8.49 0.51 4.82
CA SER A 18 9.70 0.62 5.64
C SER A 18 10.83 1.30 4.88
N PHE A 19 10.99 0.95 3.61
CA PHE A 19 12.05 1.53 2.79
C PHE A 19 11.86 3.03 2.64
N PHE A 20 10.67 3.47 2.24
CA PHE A 20 10.46 4.89 1.97
C PHE A 20 10.34 5.70 3.25
N GLN A 21 9.84 5.11 4.33
CA GLN A 21 9.84 5.79 5.63
C GLN A 21 11.27 6.07 6.10
N ALA A 22 12.16 5.13 5.87
CA ALA A 22 13.58 5.31 6.22
C ALA A 22 14.26 6.36 5.33
N GLN A 23 13.82 6.48 4.07
CA GLN A 23 14.37 7.47 3.14
C GLN A 23 13.95 8.90 3.52
N SER A 24 12.77 9.06 4.09
CA SER A 24 12.22 10.37 4.39
C SER A 24 11.64 10.38 5.81
N PRO A 25 12.48 10.20 6.84
CA PRO A 25 11.98 10.03 8.21
C PRO A 25 11.29 11.29 8.76
N SER A 26 11.61 12.46 8.21
CA SER A 26 11.03 13.71 8.68
C SER A 26 9.91 14.24 7.80
N ASP A 27 9.55 13.50 6.74
CA ASP A 27 8.56 13.96 5.77
C ASP A 27 7.64 12.80 5.39
N ALA A 28 6.59 12.62 6.20
CA ALA A 28 5.62 11.55 5.97
C ALA A 28 4.86 11.76 4.65
N GLY A 29 4.65 13.00 4.24
CA GLY A 29 4.00 13.30 2.97
C GLY A 29 4.81 12.79 1.78
N ALA A 30 6.11 13.04 1.80
CA ALA A 30 7.00 12.54 0.76
C ALA A 30 7.04 11.02 0.76
N ALA A 31 7.07 10.41 1.95
CA ALA A 31 7.11 8.95 2.06
C ALA A 31 5.83 8.32 1.52
N THR A 32 4.65 8.85 1.87
CA THR A 32 3.38 8.30 1.37
C THR A 32 3.27 8.45 -0.13
N GLN A 33 3.73 9.57 -0.68
CA GLN A 33 3.71 9.80 -2.12
C GLN A 33 4.61 8.78 -2.83
N ALA A 34 5.81 8.54 -2.28
CA ALA A 34 6.74 7.58 -2.85
C ALA A 34 6.19 6.14 -2.79
N ILE A 35 5.55 5.79 -1.70
CA ILE A 35 4.92 4.47 -1.55
C ILE A 35 3.86 4.28 -2.64
N ALA A 36 2.97 5.26 -2.80
CA ALA A 36 1.90 5.18 -3.79
C ALA A 36 2.48 5.11 -5.21
N ALA A 37 3.49 5.91 -5.51
CA ALA A 37 4.13 5.90 -6.82
C ALA A 37 4.76 4.54 -7.11
N HIS A 38 5.40 3.92 -6.12
CA HIS A 38 6.00 2.60 -6.28
C HIS A 38 4.95 1.54 -6.57
N LEU A 39 3.86 1.52 -5.81
CA LEU A 39 2.78 0.57 -6.03
C LEU A 39 2.16 0.75 -7.41
N LYS A 40 1.96 2.00 -7.82
CA LYS A 40 1.40 2.30 -9.13
C LYS A 40 2.30 1.79 -10.25
N SER A 41 3.61 1.95 -10.10
CA SER A 41 4.58 1.62 -11.16
C SER A 41 4.89 0.13 -11.24
N PHE A 42 4.89 -0.58 -10.10
CA PHE A 42 5.44 -1.93 -10.06
C PHE A 42 4.43 -3.01 -9.73
N TRP A 43 3.32 -2.69 -9.07
CA TRP A 43 2.30 -3.68 -8.75
C TRP A 43 1.31 -3.81 -9.90
N ALA A 44 0.88 -5.04 -10.18
CA ALA A 44 -0.20 -5.27 -11.13
C ALA A 44 -1.48 -4.60 -10.62
N PRO A 45 -2.34 -4.10 -11.52
CA PRO A 45 -3.59 -3.48 -11.09
C PRO A 45 -4.44 -4.37 -10.19
N SER A 46 -4.48 -5.68 -10.44
CA SER A 46 -5.25 -6.62 -9.62
C SER A 46 -4.72 -6.66 -8.19
N MET A 47 -3.42 -6.54 -7.99
CA MET A 47 -2.83 -6.54 -6.66
C MET A 47 -3.20 -5.27 -5.91
N ARG A 48 -3.17 -4.14 -6.58
CA ARG A 48 -3.54 -2.86 -5.97
C ARG A 48 -5.01 -2.85 -5.56
N ILE A 49 -5.87 -3.35 -6.43
CA ILE A 49 -7.31 -3.45 -6.16
C ILE A 49 -7.54 -4.36 -4.96
N GLN A 50 -6.87 -5.51 -4.92
CA GLN A 50 -7.03 -6.46 -3.82
C GLN A 50 -6.61 -5.85 -2.49
N LEU A 51 -5.47 -5.17 -2.46
CA LEU A 51 -5.00 -4.52 -1.24
C LEU A 51 -6.00 -3.46 -0.76
N LEU A 52 -6.51 -2.64 -1.68
CA LEU A 52 -7.48 -1.61 -1.33
C LEU A 52 -8.78 -2.21 -0.81
N ARG A 53 -9.27 -3.29 -1.42
CA ARG A 53 -10.46 -3.98 -0.97
C ARG A 53 -10.28 -4.54 0.44
N ASP A 54 -9.14 -5.17 0.68
CA ASP A 54 -8.85 -5.75 1.99
C ASP A 54 -8.72 -4.65 3.04
N PHE A 55 -8.09 -3.54 2.67
CA PHE A 55 -7.97 -2.39 3.55
C PHE A 55 -9.35 -1.83 3.92
N ASP A 56 -10.21 -1.64 2.93
CA ASP A 56 -11.56 -1.12 3.15
C ASP A 56 -12.39 -2.07 4.01
N ALA A 57 -12.16 -3.37 3.89
CA ALA A 57 -12.89 -4.37 4.65
C ALA A 57 -12.34 -4.61 6.06
N GLY A 58 -11.29 -3.87 6.44
CA GLY A 58 -10.69 -4.04 7.76
C GLY A 58 -9.89 -5.31 7.89
N LYS A 59 -9.40 -5.87 6.80
CA LYS A 59 -8.67 -7.14 6.79
C LYS A 59 -7.16 -6.96 6.79
N THR A 60 -6.68 -5.76 7.06
CA THR A 60 -5.25 -5.47 7.03
C THR A 60 -4.75 -4.91 8.36
N PRO A 61 -4.96 -5.64 9.49
CA PRO A 61 -4.62 -5.10 10.82
C PRO A 61 -3.13 -4.89 11.01
N LEU A 62 -2.28 -5.59 10.25
CA LEU A 62 -0.83 -5.48 10.38
C LEU A 62 -0.21 -4.51 9.39
N LEU A 63 -1.03 -3.82 8.60
CA LEU A 63 -0.53 -2.83 7.66
C LEU A 63 0.07 -1.65 8.44
N MET A 64 1.27 -1.22 8.04
CA MET A 64 1.93 -0.10 8.69
C MET A 64 1.10 1.18 8.53
N PRO A 65 1.06 2.04 9.56
CA PRO A 65 0.28 3.28 9.47
C PRO A 65 0.65 4.14 8.28
N ILE A 66 1.94 4.21 7.91
CA ILE A 66 2.36 5.03 6.77
C ILE A 66 1.83 4.46 5.45
N VAL A 67 1.74 3.13 5.34
CA VAL A 67 1.16 2.50 4.15
C VAL A 67 -0.34 2.76 4.10
N ALA A 68 -1.02 2.61 5.23
CA ALA A 68 -2.46 2.92 5.31
C ALA A 68 -2.72 4.38 4.90
N SER A 69 -1.87 5.29 5.34
CA SER A 69 -1.96 6.70 4.96
C SER A 69 -1.80 6.88 3.45
N ALA A 70 -0.84 6.17 2.85
CA ALA A 70 -0.62 6.21 1.41
C ALA A 70 -1.85 5.71 0.65
N LEU A 71 -2.47 4.63 1.12
CA LEU A 71 -3.67 4.09 0.48
C LEU A 71 -4.83 5.08 0.54
N ARG A 72 -5.01 5.74 1.69
CA ARG A 72 -6.09 6.73 1.84
C ARG A 72 -5.85 7.97 1.00
N SER A 73 -4.63 8.50 1.05
CA SER A 73 -4.32 9.80 0.42
C SER A 73 -4.17 9.70 -1.08
N HIS A 74 -3.75 8.55 -1.60
CA HIS A 74 -3.46 8.37 -3.02
C HIS A 74 -4.33 7.29 -3.66
N ARG A 75 -5.53 7.13 -3.16
CA ARG A 75 -6.44 6.09 -3.61
C ARG A 75 -6.70 6.15 -5.10
N SER A 76 -6.96 7.34 -5.63
CA SER A 76 -7.25 7.49 -7.05
C SER A 76 -6.06 7.16 -7.92
N THR A 77 -4.85 7.38 -7.43
CA THR A 77 -3.63 7.00 -8.13
C THR A 77 -3.50 5.49 -8.24
N LEU A 78 -3.92 4.78 -7.20
CA LEU A 78 -3.74 3.33 -7.11
C LEU A 78 -4.81 2.54 -7.85
N LEU A 79 -5.99 3.12 -8.01
CA LEU A 79 -7.06 2.48 -8.77
C LEU A 79 -6.81 2.66 -10.26
N PRO A 80 -7.08 1.63 -11.07
CA PRO A 80 -6.95 1.79 -12.51
C PRO A 80 -7.99 2.77 -13.03
N ALA A 81 -7.67 3.41 -14.17
CA ALA A 81 -8.61 4.29 -14.82
C ALA A 81 -9.85 3.50 -15.26
N PRO A 82 -11.02 4.11 -15.19
CA PRO A 82 -12.25 3.44 -15.64
C PRO A 82 -12.24 3.16 -17.14
#